data_0fc74b5b76b98f11768ea56a550add10
#
_entry.id   0fc74b5b76b98f11768ea56a550add10
#
_cell.length_a   1.000
_cell.length_b   1.000
_cell.length_c   1.000
_cell.angle_alpha   90.00
_cell.angle_beta   90.00
_cell.angle_gamma   90.00
#
_symmetry.space_group_name_H-M   'P 1'
#
loop_
_entity.id
_entity.type
_entity.pdbx_description
1 polymer ?
#
loop_
_entity_poly.entity_id
_entity_poly.type
_entity_poly.pdbx_seq_one_letter_code
_entity_poly.pdbx_strand_id
1 'polypeptide(L)'
;YNKRIFVSETDASDEIEVIDFFHKIKKKFKNLDALINNVGIAGPTGTIEKLDSGEWENTLHVNVNSHFYFTKQAIPLLKKSKTSSIINISSGAGIMGFPLRSPYAASKWAVVGMTKTLAMELGKYKIRVNAICPGTIKGDRMIRVIRDKAKFTKVSVKKIESDFVSMASMNSWIYEDDIGKMCAFLISNEAERISGQIIAVDGNALRLD
;
A
#
# COMPACT_ATOMS: atom_id res chain seq x y z
N TYR A 1 3.00 8.69 -26.38
CA TYR A 1 3.60 8.25 -25.12
C TYR A 1 5.02 7.73 -25.37
N ASN A 2 5.94 8.20 -24.58
CA ASN A 2 7.39 8.14 -24.72
C ASN A 2 7.89 6.69 -24.72
N LYS A 3 8.91 6.36 -25.56
CA LYS A 3 9.62 5.07 -25.63
C LYS A 3 10.21 4.58 -24.28
N ARG A 4 10.05 5.36 -23.21
CA ARG A 4 10.55 5.10 -21.84
C ARG A 4 9.54 4.38 -20.93
N ILE A 5 8.27 4.21 -21.36
CA ILE A 5 7.24 3.55 -20.57
C ILE A 5 7.06 2.12 -21.08
N PHE A 6 7.02 1.16 -20.16
CA PHE A 6 6.62 -0.21 -20.40
C PHE A 6 5.40 -0.54 -19.54
N VAL A 7 4.34 -0.98 -20.18
CA VAL A 7 3.09 -1.38 -19.51
C VAL A 7 2.85 -2.87 -19.77
N SER A 8 2.42 -3.59 -18.76
CA SER A 8 2.01 -4.98 -18.83
C SER A 8 0.80 -5.20 -17.94
N GLU A 9 -0.22 -5.83 -18.47
CA GLU A 9 -1.29 -6.39 -17.66
C GLU A 9 -0.73 -7.63 -16.95
N THR A 10 -0.87 -7.68 -15.63
CA THR A 10 -0.25 -8.70 -14.77
C THR A 10 -1.07 -8.79 -13.49
N ASP A 11 -1.57 -9.98 -13.15
CA ASP A 11 -2.13 -10.19 -11.81
C ASP A 11 -0.98 -10.24 -10.79
N ALA A 12 -0.92 -9.20 -9.97
CA ALA A 12 0.14 -9.08 -8.96
C ALA A 12 0.03 -10.12 -7.83
N SER A 13 -1.10 -10.78 -7.69
CA SER A 13 -1.32 -11.86 -6.72
C SER A 13 -0.99 -13.26 -7.28
N ASP A 14 -0.74 -13.38 -8.59
CA ASP A 14 -0.24 -14.61 -9.22
C ASP A 14 1.28 -14.58 -9.33
N GLU A 15 1.97 -15.47 -8.60
CA GLU A 15 3.43 -15.52 -8.58
C GLU A 15 4.01 -15.85 -9.98
N ILE A 16 3.31 -16.67 -10.79
CA ILE A 16 3.78 -17.07 -12.12
C ILE A 16 3.73 -15.87 -13.06
N GLU A 17 2.63 -15.13 -13.06
CA GLU A 17 2.51 -13.90 -13.87
C GLU A 17 3.54 -12.85 -13.47
N VAL A 18 3.82 -12.70 -12.17
CA VAL A 18 4.87 -11.79 -11.67
C VAL A 18 6.25 -12.22 -12.15
N ILE A 19 6.57 -13.52 -12.13
CA ILE A 19 7.84 -14.04 -12.67
C ILE A 19 7.97 -13.72 -14.16
N ASP A 20 6.92 -13.95 -14.95
CA ASP A 20 6.91 -13.66 -16.39
C ASP A 20 7.03 -12.18 -16.68
N PHE A 21 6.38 -11.33 -15.88
CA PHE A 21 6.56 -9.88 -15.95
C PHE A 21 8.04 -9.51 -15.75
N PHE A 22 8.69 -10.05 -14.71
CA PHE A 22 10.10 -9.74 -14.44
C PHE A 22 11.07 -10.34 -15.48
N HIS A 23 10.72 -11.42 -16.16
CA HIS A 23 11.47 -11.89 -17.34
C HIS A 23 11.48 -10.82 -18.45
N LYS A 24 10.34 -10.17 -18.71
CA LYS A 24 10.23 -9.06 -19.68
C LYS A 24 11.02 -7.83 -19.22
N ILE A 25 10.95 -7.48 -17.92
CA ILE A 25 11.70 -6.37 -17.32
C ILE A 25 13.21 -6.58 -17.46
N LYS A 26 13.73 -7.76 -17.11
CA LYS A 26 15.16 -8.08 -17.17
C LYS A 26 15.75 -8.00 -18.60
N LYS A 27 14.92 -8.26 -19.62
CA LYS A 27 15.33 -8.09 -21.04
C LYS A 27 15.44 -6.62 -21.44
N LYS A 28 14.69 -5.74 -20.79
CA LYS A 28 14.55 -4.33 -21.17
C LYS A 28 15.39 -3.38 -20.33
N PHE A 29 15.59 -3.70 -19.05
CA PHE A 29 16.25 -2.85 -18.06
C PHE A 29 17.39 -3.59 -17.37
N LYS A 30 18.53 -2.92 -17.20
CA LYS A 30 19.71 -3.49 -16.54
C LYS A 30 19.60 -3.48 -15.01
N ASN A 31 18.94 -2.46 -14.47
CA ASN A 31 18.71 -2.22 -13.05
C ASN A 31 17.33 -1.59 -12.82
N LEU A 32 16.92 -1.54 -11.56
CA LEU A 32 15.80 -0.75 -11.07
C LEU A 32 16.30 0.18 -9.97
N ASP A 33 15.81 1.41 -9.97
CA ASP A 33 16.12 2.42 -8.95
C ASP A 33 15.01 2.51 -7.89
N ALA A 34 13.80 2.13 -8.25
CA ALA A 34 12.68 2.09 -7.30
C ALA A 34 11.67 0.98 -7.62
N LEU A 35 11.04 0.47 -6.55
CA LEU A 35 9.84 -0.36 -6.60
C LEU A 35 8.75 0.30 -5.74
N ILE A 36 7.55 0.49 -6.31
CA ILE A 36 6.39 0.94 -5.56
C ILE A 36 5.34 -0.18 -5.56
N ASN A 37 5.16 -0.82 -4.42
CA ASN A 37 4.13 -1.83 -4.20
C ASN A 37 2.83 -1.13 -3.77
N ASN A 38 1.88 -1.00 -4.71
CA ASN A 38 0.62 -0.27 -4.49
C ASN A 38 -0.62 -1.16 -4.59
N VAL A 39 -0.50 -2.37 -5.11
CA VAL A 39 -1.65 -3.27 -5.31
C VAL A 39 -2.30 -3.63 -3.97
N GLY A 40 -3.64 -3.70 -3.99
CA GLY A 40 -4.40 -4.14 -2.84
C GLY A 40 -5.89 -3.89 -3.00
N ILE A 41 -6.69 -4.73 -2.38
CA ILE A 41 -8.15 -4.66 -2.33
C ILE A 41 -8.64 -4.24 -0.96
N ALA A 42 -9.88 -3.75 -0.93
CA ALA A 42 -10.51 -3.32 0.31
C ALA A 42 -10.89 -4.50 1.23
N GLY A 43 -11.20 -5.67 0.66
CA GLY A 43 -11.77 -6.77 1.40
C GLY A 43 -13.20 -6.49 1.89
N PRO A 44 -13.81 -7.46 2.60
CA PRO A 44 -15.19 -7.36 3.09
C PRO A 44 -15.33 -6.38 4.26
N THR A 45 -16.58 -5.98 4.50
CA THR A 45 -17.01 -5.17 5.65
C THR A 45 -17.95 -5.99 6.53
N GLY A 46 -17.57 -6.20 7.79
CA GLY A 46 -18.39 -6.97 8.74
C GLY A 46 -17.69 -7.19 10.06
N THR A 47 -18.44 -7.68 11.04
CA THR A 47 -17.87 -8.19 12.30
C THR A 47 -17.19 -9.55 12.04
N ILE A 48 -16.12 -9.83 12.77
CA ILE A 48 -15.20 -10.95 12.46
C ILE A 48 -15.91 -12.31 12.38
N GLU A 49 -16.93 -12.53 13.21
CA GLU A 49 -17.71 -13.77 13.25
C GLU A 49 -18.66 -13.95 12.04
N LYS A 50 -18.83 -12.90 11.22
CA LYS A 50 -19.69 -12.89 10.03
C LYS A 50 -18.94 -12.85 8.71
N LEU A 51 -17.60 -12.77 8.77
CA LEU A 51 -16.78 -12.71 7.56
C LEU A 51 -16.64 -14.11 6.96
N ASP A 52 -16.70 -14.17 5.64
CA ASP A 52 -16.37 -15.37 4.88
C ASP A 52 -14.86 -15.62 4.92
N SER A 53 -14.45 -16.87 5.16
CA SER A 53 -13.03 -17.23 5.25
C SER A 53 -12.29 -17.07 3.92
N GLY A 54 -12.96 -17.34 2.78
CA GLY A 54 -12.36 -17.16 1.46
C GLY A 54 -12.13 -15.68 1.14
N GLU A 55 -13.03 -14.78 1.54
CA GLU A 55 -12.82 -13.33 1.40
C GLU A 55 -11.70 -12.84 2.32
N TRP A 56 -11.57 -13.41 3.53
CA TRP A 56 -10.43 -13.15 4.42
C TRP A 56 -9.11 -13.56 3.77
N GLU A 57 -9.00 -14.79 3.32
CA GLU A 57 -7.80 -15.35 2.68
C GLU A 57 -7.43 -14.58 1.41
N ASN A 58 -8.42 -14.28 0.56
CA ASN A 58 -8.20 -13.49 -0.66
C ASN A 58 -7.69 -12.09 -0.35
N THR A 59 -8.19 -11.44 0.71
CA THR A 59 -7.72 -10.11 1.11
C THR A 59 -6.26 -10.14 1.54
N LEU A 60 -5.85 -11.13 2.33
CA LEU A 60 -4.45 -11.32 2.72
C LEU A 60 -3.60 -11.67 1.51
N HIS A 61 -4.04 -12.59 0.67
CA HIS A 61 -3.33 -13.02 -0.52
C HIS A 61 -3.03 -11.84 -1.46
N VAL A 62 -4.06 -11.09 -1.84
CA VAL A 62 -3.86 -9.94 -2.73
C VAL A 62 -3.01 -8.85 -2.08
N ASN A 63 -3.27 -8.49 -0.82
CA ASN A 63 -2.64 -7.32 -0.20
C ASN A 63 -1.21 -7.57 0.32
N VAL A 64 -0.85 -8.82 0.60
CA VAL A 64 0.46 -9.18 1.18
C VAL A 64 1.33 -9.91 0.16
N ASN A 65 0.79 -10.97 -0.48
CA ASN A 65 1.61 -11.79 -1.36
C ASN A 65 2.02 -11.04 -2.63
N SER A 66 1.19 -10.13 -3.16
CA SER A 66 1.59 -9.26 -4.27
C SER A 66 2.85 -8.45 -3.95
N HIS A 67 2.91 -7.83 -2.77
CA HIS A 67 4.10 -7.09 -2.32
C HIS A 67 5.32 -8.01 -2.18
N PHE A 68 5.13 -9.21 -1.64
CA PHE A 68 6.19 -10.21 -1.52
C PHE A 68 6.71 -10.65 -2.89
N TYR A 69 5.83 -11.04 -3.83
CA TYR A 69 6.23 -11.53 -5.14
C TYR A 69 7.00 -10.50 -5.95
N PHE A 70 6.49 -9.26 -6.02
CA PHE A 70 7.18 -8.17 -6.70
C PHE A 70 8.51 -7.83 -6.04
N THR A 71 8.57 -7.76 -4.72
CA THR A 71 9.81 -7.47 -3.99
C THR A 71 10.86 -8.55 -4.23
N LYS A 72 10.48 -9.83 -4.10
CA LYS A 72 11.35 -10.99 -4.36
C LYS A 72 12.01 -10.91 -5.74
N GLN A 73 11.24 -10.59 -6.77
CA GLN A 73 11.74 -10.50 -8.14
C GLN A 73 12.53 -9.21 -8.43
N ALA A 74 12.22 -8.11 -7.75
CA ALA A 74 12.87 -6.82 -7.96
C ALA A 74 14.25 -6.72 -7.30
N ILE A 75 14.49 -7.35 -6.14
CA ILE A 75 15.72 -7.25 -5.36
C ILE A 75 17.00 -7.47 -6.21
N PRO A 76 17.11 -8.47 -7.10
CA PRO A 76 18.30 -8.64 -7.91
C PRO A 76 18.60 -7.47 -8.86
N LEU A 77 17.56 -6.74 -9.29
CA LEU A 77 17.72 -5.55 -10.14
C LEU A 77 17.99 -4.28 -9.31
N LEU A 78 17.35 -4.16 -8.15
CA LEU A 78 17.58 -3.06 -7.19
C LEU A 78 19.03 -3.06 -6.68
N LYS A 79 19.61 -4.24 -6.44
CA LYS A 79 21.02 -4.40 -6.04
C LYS A 79 22.03 -3.92 -7.10
N LYS A 80 21.63 -3.77 -8.35
CA LYS A 80 22.50 -3.27 -9.43
C LYS A 80 22.51 -1.74 -9.54
N SER A 81 21.59 -1.05 -8.87
CA SER A 81 21.60 0.40 -8.77
C SER A 81 22.56 0.86 -7.67
N LYS A 82 23.11 2.07 -7.81
CA LYS A 82 23.99 2.68 -6.79
C LYS A 82 23.26 2.93 -5.47
N THR A 83 22.00 3.37 -5.58
CA THR A 83 21.05 3.56 -4.48
C THR A 83 19.68 3.20 -5.00
N SER A 84 18.89 2.52 -4.20
CA SER A 84 17.53 2.17 -4.60
C SER A 84 16.54 2.23 -3.44
N SER A 85 15.25 2.24 -3.78
CA SER A 85 14.19 2.41 -2.79
C SER A 85 13.02 1.47 -3.08
N ILE A 86 12.45 0.89 -2.02
CA ILE A 86 11.17 0.18 -2.05
C ILE A 86 10.17 0.97 -1.23
N ILE A 87 9.03 1.28 -1.83
CA ILE A 87 7.90 1.93 -1.17
C ILE A 87 6.74 0.96 -1.12
N ASN A 88 6.28 0.63 0.06
CA ASN A 88 5.11 -0.20 0.27
C ASN A 88 3.92 0.68 0.64
N ILE A 89 2.84 0.63 -0.12
CA ILE A 89 1.62 1.37 0.20
C ILE A 89 0.79 0.53 1.19
N SER A 90 0.86 0.93 2.46
CA SER A 90 0.02 0.40 3.52
C SER A 90 -1.31 1.18 3.61
N SER A 91 -1.69 1.63 4.80
CA SER A 91 -2.91 2.39 5.09
C SER A 91 -2.85 2.92 6.51
N GLY A 92 -3.66 3.90 6.88
CA GLY A 92 -3.98 4.20 8.27
C GLY A 92 -4.44 2.96 9.06
N ALA A 93 -5.15 2.02 8.40
CA ALA A 93 -5.52 0.73 8.99
C ALA A 93 -4.32 -0.21 9.27
N GLY A 94 -3.12 0.11 8.81
CA GLY A 94 -1.88 -0.60 9.13
C GLY A 94 -1.12 -0.04 10.33
N ILE A 95 -1.62 1.03 10.95
CA ILE A 95 -1.02 1.67 12.13
C ILE A 95 -2.02 1.93 13.26
N MET A 96 -3.31 1.68 13.00
CA MET A 96 -4.37 1.79 14.00
C MET A 96 -5.42 0.68 13.82
N GLY A 97 -6.26 0.46 14.84
CA GLY A 97 -7.43 -0.42 14.72
C GLY A 97 -8.45 0.13 13.71
N PHE A 98 -9.07 -0.78 12.94
CA PHE A 98 -10.04 -0.39 11.91
C PHE A 98 -11.30 -1.27 12.01
N PRO A 99 -12.30 -0.89 12.81
CA PRO A 99 -13.49 -1.69 13.06
C PRO A 99 -14.21 -2.10 11.76
N LEU A 100 -14.75 -3.32 11.75
CA LEU A 100 -15.47 -3.95 10.62
C LEU A 100 -14.58 -4.25 9.40
N ARG A 101 -13.27 -4.13 9.52
CA ARG A 101 -12.31 -4.27 8.41
C ARG A 101 -11.09 -5.11 8.80
N SER A 102 -11.30 -6.13 9.64
CA SER A 102 -10.22 -6.94 10.21
C SER A 102 -9.28 -7.57 9.17
N PRO A 103 -9.73 -8.18 8.04
CA PRO A 103 -8.79 -8.73 7.07
C PRO A 103 -7.95 -7.65 6.38
N TYR A 104 -8.56 -6.51 6.07
CA TYR A 104 -7.83 -5.37 5.52
C TYR A 104 -6.79 -4.83 6.50
N ALA A 105 -7.18 -4.59 7.75
CA ALA A 105 -6.27 -4.11 8.78
C ALA A 105 -5.11 -5.09 8.98
N ALA A 106 -5.39 -6.39 9.17
CA ALA A 106 -4.38 -7.43 9.32
C ALA A 106 -3.39 -7.42 8.14
N SER A 107 -3.89 -7.34 6.90
CA SER A 107 -3.03 -7.29 5.71
C SER A 107 -2.13 -6.04 5.68
N LYS A 108 -2.64 -4.88 6.11
CA LYS A 108 -1.88 -3.63 6.11
C LYS A 108 -0.86 -3.54 7.25
N TRP A 109 -1.14 -4.16 8.40
CA TRP A 109 -0.15 -4.37 9.46
C TRP A 109 0.96 -5.34 9.01
N ALA A 110 0.64 -6.40 8.26
CA ALA A 110 1.64 -7.31 7.69
C ALA A 110 2.60 -6.56 6.74
N VAL A 111 2.09 -5.65 5.91
CA VAL A 111 2.93 -4.79 5.05
C VAL A 111 3.87 -3.91 5.86
N VAL A 112 3.42 -3.37 7.01
CA VAL A 112 4.26 -2.60 7.93
C VAL A 112 5.38 -3.47 8.51
N GLY A 113 5.06 -4.67 9.01
CA GLY A 113 6.05 -5.63 9.52
C GLY A 113 7.09 -6.02 8.47
N MET A 114 6.63 -6.33 7.25
CA MET A 114 7.50 -6.63 6.12
C MET A 114 8.43 -5.46 5.78
N THR A 115 7.92 -4.22 5.80
CA THR A 115 8.71 -3.01 5.55
C THR A 115 9.87 -2.87 6.54
N LYS A 116 9.60 -3.04 7.84
CA LYS A 116 10.62 -2.95 8.90
C LYS A 116 11.71 -4.01 8.72
N THR A 117 11.29 -5.25 8.46
CA THR A 117 12.21 -6.38 8.27
C THR A 117 13.10 -6.19 7.05
N LEU A 118 12.50 -5.87 5.91
CA LEU A 118 13.23 -5.66 4.66
C LEU A 118 14.20 -4.47 4.73
N ALA A 119 13.87 -3.41 5.48
CA ALA A 119 14.78 -2.29 5.69
C ALA A 119 16.08 -2.73 6.37
N MET A 120 15.99 -3.65 7.34
CA MET A 120 17.15 -4.22 8.03
C MET A 120 17.95 -5.17 7.12
N GLU A 121 17.27 -6.05 6.40
CA GLU A 121 17.90 -7.05 5.52
C GLU A 121 18.62 -6.42 4.32
N LEU A 122 18.03 -5.37 3.75
CA LEU A 122 18.46 -4.78 2.48
C LEU A 122 19.37 -3.56 2.65
N GLY A 123 19.46 -2.98 3.83
CA GLY A 123 20.26 -1.79 4.11
C GLY A 123 21.74 -1.93 3.71
N LYS A 124 22.34 -3.11 3.92
CA LYS A 124 23.72 -3.42 3.49
C LYS A 124 23.93 -3.30 1.97
N TYR A 125 22.87 -3.38 1.18
CA TYR A 125 22.90 -3.20 -0.27
C TYR A 125 22.52 -1.77 -0.71
N LYS A 126 22.38 -0.84 0.24
CA LYS A 126 21.93 0.54 0.01
C LYS A 126 20.52 0.62 -0.60
N ILE A 127 19.67 -0.36 -0.29
CA ILE A 127 18.26 -0.37 -0.64
C ILE A 127 17.47 0.12 0.57
N ARG A 128 16.82 1.27 0.43
CA ARG A 128 15.93 1.80 1.46
C ARG A 128 14.54 1.21 1.31
N VAL A 129 13.87 0.92 2.42
CA VAL A 129 12.51 0.37 2.39
C VAL A 129 11.65 1.16 3.37
N ASN A 130 10.58 1.79 2.85
CA ASN A 130 9.65 2.58 3.65
C ASN A 130 8.19 2.21 3.31
N ALA A 131 7.29 2.45 4.25
CA ALA A 131 5.86 2.35 3.99
C ALA A 131 5.21 3.74 4.04
N ILE A 132 4.25 3.97 3.16
CA ILE A 132 3.32 5.08 3.24
C ILE A 132 1.99 4.54 3.74
N CYS A 133 1.39 5.23 4.71
CA CYS A 133 0.09 4.93 5.29
C CYS A 133 -0.89 6.07 4.93
N PRO A 134 -1.59 5.97 3.79
CA PRO A 134 -2.57 6.96 3.41
C PRO A 134 -3.76 6.99 4.38
N GLY A 135 -4.29 8.18 4.60
CA GLY A 135 -5.58 8.39 5.22
C GLY A 135 -6.75 8.13 4.25
N THR A 136 -7.83 8.87 4.41
CA THR A 136 -9.02 8.74 3.58
C THR A 136 -8.81 9.42 2.23
N ILE A 137 -8.38 8.64 1.21
CA ILE A 137 -8.17 9.14 -0.14
C ILE A 137 -9.52 9.29 -0.85
N LYS A 138 -9.78 10.47 -1.41
CA LYS A 138 -10.97 10.72 -2.23
C LYS A 138 -10.88 9.94 -3.54
N GLY A 139 -11.85 9.06 -3.81
CA GLY A 139 -11.90 8.26 -5.03
C GLY A 139 -12.95 7.17 -4.97
N ASP A 140 -13.18 6.48 -6.10
CA ASP A 140 -14.24 5.48 -6.26
C ASP A 140 -14.16 4.33 -5.27
N ARG A 141 -12.93 3.91 -4.92
CA ARG A 141 -12.71 2.86 -3.93
C ARG A 141 -13.27 3.28 -2.57
N MET A 142 -13.00 4.50 -2.12
CA MET A 142 -13.47 5.00 -0.84
C MET A 142 -14.98 5.20 -0.84
N ILE A 143 -15.55 5.64 -1.95
CA ILE A 143 -17.01 5.74 -2.12
C ILE A 143 -17.68 4.37 -1.92
N ARG A 144 -17.11 3.29 -2.47
CA ARG A 144 -17.62 1.93 -2.23
C ARG A 144 -17.53 1.55 -0.76
N VAL A 145 -16.37 1.75 -0.12
CA VAL A 145 -16.18 1.47 1.32
C VAL A 145 -17.19 2.20 2.20
N ILE A 146 -17.45 3.48 1.90
CA ILE A 146 -18.45 4.29 2.61
C ILE A 146 -19.86 3.72 2.43
N ARG A 147 -20.23 3.35 1.20
CA ARG A 147 -21.54 2.74 0.92
C ARG A 147 -21.73 1.40 1.64
N ASP A 148 -20.72 0.53 1.62
CA ASP A 148 -20.77 -0.78 2.27
C ASP A 148 -20.90 -0.62 3.79
N LYS A 149 -20.15 0.29 4.38
CA LYS A 149 -20.27 0.60 5.81
C LYS A 149 -21.64 1.20 6.15
N ALA A 150 -22.14 2.12 5.34
CA ALA A 150 -23.46 2.71 5.53
C ALA A 150 -24.59 1.66 5.49
N LYS A 151 -24.52 0.73 4.52
CA LYS A 151 -25.45 -0.41 4.39
C LYS A 151 -25.37 -1.33 5.61
N PHE A 152 -24.18 -1.68 6.05
CA PHE A 152 -23.97 -2.58 7.19
C PHE A 152 -24.45 -1.96 8.51
N THR A 153 -24.13 -0.68 8.75
CA THR A 153 -24.44 0.01 10.00
C THR A 153 -25.83 0.66 10.02
N LYS A 154 -26.55 0.67 8.88
CA LYS A 154 -27.83 1.37 8.68
C LYS A 154 -27.76 2.89 8.97
N VAL A 155 -26.58 3.48 8.76
CA VAL A 155 -26.32 4.93 8.90
C VAL A 155 -26.26 5.55 7.50
N SER A 156 -26.64 6.82 7.37
CA SER A 156 -26.62 7.49 6.06
C SER A 156 -25.21 7.59 5.48
N VAL A 157 -25.09 7.47 4.14
CA VAL A 157 -23.81 7.62 3.42
C VAL A 157 -23.13 8.94 3.77
N LYS A 158 -23.89 10.04 3.82
CA LYS A 158 -23.38 11.39 4.16
C LYS A 158 -22.76 11.44 5.57
N LYS A 159 -23.38 10.77 6.55
CA LYS A 159 -22.83 10.70 7.91
C LYS A 159 -21.53 9.89 7.94
N ILE A 160 -21.51 8.72 7.30
CA ILE A 160 -20.29 7.89 7.23
C ILE A 160 -19.16 8.64 6.50
N GLU A 161 -19.46 9.36 5.41
CA GLU A 161 -18.49 10.19 4.71
C GLU A 161 -17.92 11.28 5.61
N SER A 162 -18.79 12.02 6.32
CA SER A 162 -18.38 13.04 7.28
C SER A 162 -17.49 12.45 8.37
N ASP A 163 -17.84 11.28 8.91
CA ASP A 163 -17.06 10.60 9.94
C ASP A 163 -15.66 10.23 9.45
N PHE A 164 -15.53 9.77 8.20
CA PHE A 164 -14.22 9.47 7.62
C PHE A 164 -13.35 10.71 7.44
N VAL A 165 -13.92 11.83 7.00
CA VAL A 165 -13.18 13.08 6.82
C VAL A 165 -12.78 13.68 8.17
N SER A 166 -13.68 13.67 9.15
CA SER A 166 -13.44 14.23 10.49
C SER A 166 -12.47 13.38 11.34
N MET A 167 -12.12 12.16 10.92
CA MET A 167 -11.04 11.40 11.56
C MET A 167 -9.68 12.10 11.47
N ALA A 168 -9.47 12.91 10.44
CA ALA A 168 -8.25 13.70 10.28
C ALA A 168 -8.41 15.07 10.95
N SER A 169 -7.45 15.50 11.78
CA SER A 169 -7.48 16.81 12.43
C SER A 169 -7.50 17.97 11.44
N MET A 170 -6.95 17.77 10.24
CA MET A 170 -7.05 18.73 9.13
C MET A 170 -8.44 18.79 8.50
N ASN A 171 -9.36 17.89 8.89
CA ASN A 171 -10.73 17.81 8.41
C ASN A 171 -10.84 17.90 6.88
N SER A 172 -10.00 17.17 6.19
CA SER A 172 -9.88 17.21 4.74
C SER A 172 -9.68 15.81 4.14
N TRP A 173 -10.05 15.67 2.87
CA TRP A 173 -9.66 14.53 2.06
C TRP A 173 -8.18 14.54 1.77
N ILE A 174 -7.60 13.33 1.66
CA ILE A 174 -6.31 13.12 1.02
C ILE A 174 -6.55 12.85 -0.46
N TYR A 175 -5.63 13.28 -1.31
CA TYR A 175 -5.69 13.06 -2.75
C TYR A 175 -4.56 12.15 -3.22
N GLU A 176 -4.76 11.50 -4.36
CA GLU A 176 -3.75 10.60 -4.95
C GLU A 176 -2.41 11.32 -5.17
N ASP A 177 -2.47 12.61 -5.51
CA ASP A 177 -1.30 13.46 -5.72
C ASP A 177 -0.45 13.66 -4.45
N ASP A 178 -1.08 13.67 -3.27
CA ASP A 178 -0.37 13.77 -1.99
C ASP A 178 0.49 12.51 -1.76
N ILE A 179 -0.06 11.35 -2.12
CA ILE A 179 0.67 10.08 -2.04
C ILE A 179 1.78 10.03 -3.09
N GLY A 180 1.49 10.48 -4.32
CA GLY A 180 2.47 10.56 -5.41
C GLY A 180 3.67 11.43 -5.05
N LYS A 181 3.45 12.60 -4.43
CA LYS A 181 4.51 13.51 -3.95
C LYS A 181 5.37 12.86 -2.88
N MET A 182 4.75 12.15 -1.93
CA MET A 182 5.49 11.43 -0.89
C MET A 182 6.30 10.27 -1.48
N CYS A 183 5.77 9.53 -2.45
CA CYS A 183 6.53 8.52 -3.19
C CYS A 183 7.75 9.15 -3.88
N ALA A 184 7.55 10.26 -4.61
CA ALA A 184 8.61 10.96 -5.32
C ALA A 184 9.72 11.43 -4.37
N PHE A 185 9.37 11.99 -3.21
CA PHE A 185 10.34 12.35 -2.18
C PHE A 185 11.12 11.12 -1.67
N LEU A 186 10.42 10.05 -1.29
CA LEU A 186 11.06 8.87 -0.70
C LEU A 186 11.95 8.08 -1.68
N ILE A 187 11.73 8.16 -2.98
CA ILE A 187 12.62 7.55 -3.98
C ILE A 187 13.79 8.47 -4.37
N SER A 188 13.72 9.75 -4.07
CA SER A 188 14.76 10.72 -4.39
C SER A 188 15.98 10.62 -3.47
N ASN A 189 17.06 11.32 -3.82
CA ASN A 189 18.25 11.45 -2.99
C ASN A 189 18.01 12.29 -1.72
N GLU A 190 16.98 13.14 -1.70
CA GLU A 190 16.60 13.92 -0.51
C GLU A 190 16.22 13.03 0.68
N ALA A 191 15.79 11.80 0.40
CA ALA A 191 15.44 10.80 1.41
C ALA A 191 16.57 9.77 1.68
N GLU A 192 17.82 10.08 1.36
CA GLU A 192 18.96 9.13 1.41
C GLU A 192 19.12 8.42 2.77
N ARG A 193 18.75 9.07 3.87
CA ARG A 193 18.87 8.54 5.23
C ARG A 193 17.54 8.03 5.81
N ILE A 194 16.48 7.99 4.99
CA ILE A 194 15.13 7.55 5.42
C ILE A 194 14.91 6.09 4.98
N SER A 195 14.96 5.16 5.95
CA SER A 195 14.69 3.74 5.73
C SER A 195 14.03 3.13 6.97
N GLY A 196 13.17 2.15 6.76
CA GLY A 196 12.39 1.50 7.82
C GLY A 196 11.30 2.38 8.41
N GLN A 197 10.94 3.49 7.76
CA GLN A 197 9.93 4.41 8.29
C GLN A 197 8.52 4.02 7.81
N ILE A 198 7.56 4.30 8.69
CA ILE A 198 6.13 4.13 8.45
C ILE A 198 5.54 5.54 8.49
N ILE A 199 5.27 6.08 7.32
CA ILE A 199 4.94 7.50 7.16
C ILE A 199 3.46 7.65 6.87
N ALA A 200 2.73 8.28 7.79
CA ALA A 200 1.34 8.65 7.56
C ALA A 200 1.25 9.85 6.61
N VAL A 201 0.36 9.75 5.64
CA VAL A 201 -0.08 10.86 4.77
C VAL A 201 -1.61 10.88 4.88
N ASP A 202 -2.11 11.42 5.98
CA ASP A 202 -3.49 11.20 6.42
C ASP A 202 -4.15 12.46 7.03
N GLY A 203 -3.46 13.60 7.02
CA GLY A 203 -3.96 14.82 7.65
C GLY A 203 -4.05 14.73 9.17
N ASN A 204 -3.21 13.88 9.79
CA ASN A 204 -3.22 13.56 11.21
C ASN A 204 -4.55 12.87 11.62
N ALA A 205 -4.78 11.67 11.07
CA ALA A 205 -5.95 10.85 11.40
C ALA A 205 -5.77 10.20 12.78
N LEU A 206 -6.03 10.98 13.82
CA LEU A 206 -6.15 10.53 15.20
C LEU A 206 -7.62 10.69 15.62
N ARG A 207 -8.25 9.58 15.98
CA ARG A 207 -9.58 9.65 16.57
C ARG A 207 -9.44 10.11 18.02
N LEU A 208 -9.82 11.34 18.27
CA LEU A 208 -10.11 11.83 19.61
C LEU A 208 -11.63 11.68 19.77
N ASP A 209 -12.07 10.63 20.46
CA ASP A 209 -13.46 10.49 20.94
C ASP A 209 -13.58 11.11 22.31
#